data_71c49b770753c07e5bc64ecefaadfc17
#
_entry.id   71c49b770753c07e5bc64ecefaadfc17
#
_cell.length_a   1.000
_cell.length_b   1.000
_cell.length_c   1.000
_cell.angle_alpha   90.00
_cell.angle_beta   90.00
_cell.angle_gamma   90.00
#
_symmetry.space_group_name_H-M   'P 1'
#
loop_
_entity.id
_entity.type
_entity.pdbx_description
1 polymer ?
#
loop_
_entity_poly.entity_id
_entity_poly.type
_entity_poly.pdbx_seq_one_letter_code
_entity_poly.pdbx_strand_id
1 'polypeptide(L)'
;MRNITKYILISACTLMLNSCDAYLDKQPDDAMTMEMIFQKRASTQKYLVNVFSYMIDESHTAQNTPWLGASDEACITYIDRGYCFMNNGSWSADNPPYVAFWRAYYQGIREANIFMQNVDKCPEINFEEKLRWKTEARFMRTYYYAMLMRMYGPVVLVGDELIDIASSDLGKERSTWEECM
;
A
#
# COMPACT_ATOMS: atom_id res chain seq x y z
N MET A 1 -40.11 -52.01 15.17
CA MET A 1 -40.42 -50.52 15.10
C MET A 1 -39.32 -49.65 15.68
N ARG A 2 -38.67 -49.97 16.78
CA ARG A 2 -37.66 -49.15 17.48
C ARG A 2 -36.36 -48.90 16.67
N ASN A 3 -36.00 -49.72 15.71
CA ASN A 3 -34.78 -49.53 14.88
C ASN A 3 -35.05 -48.67 13.63
N ILE A 4 -36.25 -48.69 13.09
CA ILE A 4 -36.66 -47.86 11.94
C ILE A 4 -36.67 -46.39 12.31
N THR A 5 -37.15 -46.08 13.52
CA THR A 5 -37.17 -44.70 14.05
C THR A 5 -35.76 -44.11 14.22
N LYS A 6 -34.79 -44.96 14.62
CA LYS A 6 -33.38 -44.53 14.71
C LYS A 6 -32.76 -44.23 13.35
N TYR A 7 -33.04 -45.00 12.32
CA TYR A 7 -32.52 -44.73 10.98
C TYR A 7 -33.15 -43.48 10.34
N ILE A 8 -34.44 -43.22 10.60
CA ILE A 8 -35.12 -41.99 10.16
C ILE A 8 -34.52 -40.78 10.85
N LEU A 9 -34.21 -40.83 12.15
CA LEU A 9 -33.59 -39.76 12.89
C LEU A 9 -32.15 -39.44 12.40
N ILE A 10 -31.36 -40.48 12.11
CA ILE A 10 -29.99 -40.32 11.58
C ILE A 10 -30.03 -39.74 10.17
N SER A 11 -30.95 -40.19 9.29
CA SER A 11 -31.12 -39.64 7.95
C SER A 11 -31.60 -38.18 7.96
N ALA A 12 -32.46 -37.80 8.89
CA ALA A 12 -32.89 -36.40 9.06
C ALA A 12 -31.74 -35.49 9.57
N CYS A 13 -30.89 -35.98 10.46
CA CYS A 13 -29.71 -35.24 10.92
C CYS A 13 -28.67 -35.03 9.82
N THR A 14 -28.43 -36.01 8.92
CA THR A 14 -27.48 -35.85 7.81
C THR A 14 -27.95 -34.85 6.73
N LEU A 15 -29.25 -34.70 6.56
CA LEU A 15 -29.82 -33.70 5.64
C LEU A 15 -29.73 -32.25 6.14
N MET A 16 -29.59 -32.06 7.45
CA MET A 16 -29.43 -30.71 8.05
C MET A 16 -28.00 -30.20 7.97
N LEU A 17 -26.99 -31.00 7.66
CA LEU A 17 -25.60 -30.61 7.65
C LEU A 17 -25.15 -29.89 6.35
N ASN A 18 -25.98 -29.89 5.31
CA ASN A 18 -25.62 -29.25 4.03
C ASN A 18 -26.15 -27.82 3.86
N SER A 19 -26.69 -27.20 4.91
CA SER A 19 -27.40 -25.89 4.81
C SER A 19 -26.54 -24.65 5.09
N CYS A 20 -25.24 -24.78 5.35
CA CYS A 20 -24.46 -23.63 5.84
C CYS A 20 -23.48 -23.01 4.83
N ASP A 21 -23.21 -23.61 3.68
CA ASP A 21 -22.21 -23.06 2.74
C ASP A 21 -22.62 -21.72 2.12
N ALA A 22 -23.88 -21.56 1.73
CA ALA A 22 -24.37 -20.33 1.10
C ALA A 22 -24.46 -19.11 2.05
N TYR A 23 -24.42 -19.33 3.37
CA TYR A 23 -24.42 -18.25 4.36
C TYR A 23 -23.01 -17.72 4.65
N LEU A 24 -22.00 -18.57 4.52
CA LEU A 24 -20.59 -18.21 4.75
C LEU A 24 -19.94 -17.54 3.53
N ASP A 25 -20.46 -17.77 2.33
CA ASP A 25 -19.99 -17.16 1.08
C ASP A 25 -20.54 -15.72 0.83
N LYS A 26 -21.36 -15.18 1.74
CA LYS A 26 -21.73 -13.78 1.66
C LYS A 26 -20.49 -12.94 1.91
N GLN A 27 -19.96 -12.33 0.84
CA GLN A 27 -19.06 -11.20 1.01
C GLN A 27 -19.73 -10.15 1.90
N PRO A 28 -19.01 -9.58 2.88
CA PRO A 28 -19.56 -8.50 3.71
C PRO A 28 -20.09 -7.41 2.79
N ASP A 29 -21.38 -7.06 2.92
CA ASP A 29 -22.04 -6.01 2.12
C ASP A 29 -21.35 -4.64 2.26
N ASP A 30 -20.46 -4.48 3.25
CA ASP A 30 -19.74 -3.23 3.55
C ASP A 30 -18.35 -3.16 2.88
N ALA A 31 -17.85 -4.23 2.28
CA ALA A 31 -16.55 -4.20 1.62
C ALA A 31 -16.67 -3.72 0.18
N MET A 32 -16.33 -2.47 -0.08
CA MET A 32 -16.23 -1.94 -1.45
C MET A 32 -15.16 -2.72 -2.22
N THR A 33 -15.57 -3.43 -3.26
CA THR A 33 -14.61 -4.08 -4.17
C THR A 33 -13.88 -3.03 -5.02
N MET A 34 -12.69 -3.39 -5.52
CA MET A 34 -11.93 -2.50 -6.43
C MET A 34 -12.78 -2.08 -7.64
N GLU A 35 -13.63 -2.97 -8.13
CA GLU A 35 -14.51 -2.70 -9.24
C GLU A 35 -15.57 -1.63 -8.88
N MET A 36 -16.15 -1.68 -7.69
CA MET A 36 -17.11 -0.68 -7.20
C MET A 36 -16.48 0.69 -6.98
N ILE A 37 -15.21 0.75 -6.55
CA ILE A 37 -14.47 1.99 -6.34
C ILE A 37 -14.36 2.79 -7.65
N PHE A 38 -14.05 2.13 -8.75
CA PHE A 38 -13.87 2.76 -10.05
C PHE A 38 -15.14 2.86 -10.90
N GLN A 39 -16.33 2.64 -10.31
CA GLN A 39 -17.64 2.88 -10.97
C GLN A 39 -18.12 4.33 -10.82
N LYS A 40 -17.75 5.00 -9.75
CA LYS A 40 -18.23 6.35 -9.44
C LYS A 40 -17.09 7.35 -9.33
N ARG A 41 -17.32 8.57 -9.83
CA ARG A 41 -16.35 9.66 -9.75
C ARG A 41 -15.89 9.94 -8.30
N ALA A 42 -16.84 9.98 -7.36
CA ALA A 42 -16.52 10.31 -5.96
C ALA A 42 -15.61 9.27 -5.29
N SER A 43 -15.84 7.98 -5.51
CA SER A 43 -15.00 6.92 -4.94
C SER A 43 -13.64 6.85 -5.64
N THR A 44 -13.58 7.05 -6.96
CA THR A 44 -12.33 7.14 -7.72
C THR A 44 -11.48 8.31 -7.26
N GLN A 45 -12.10 9.48 -6.99
CA GLN A 45 -11.38 10.63 -6.43
C GLN A 45 -10.84 10.36 -5.03
N LYS A 46 -11.62 9.70 -4.17
CA LYS A 46 -11.15 9.30 -2.84
C LYS A 46 -9.95 8.36 -2.92
N TYR A 47 -9.94 7.46 -3.92
CA TYR A 47 -8.78 6.60 -4.14
C TYR A 47 -7.54 7.38 -4.56
N LEU A 48 -7.70 8.38 -5.45
CA LEU A 48 -6.59 9.28 -5.78
C LEU A 48 -6.05 9.99 -4.54
N VAL A 49 -6.93 10.51 -3.67
CA VAL A 49 -6.52 11.11 -2.39
C VAL A 49 -5.74 10.10 -1.53
N ASN A 50 -6.14 8.82 -1.52
CA ASN A 50 -5.39 7.78 -0.83
C ASN A 50 -3.98 7.62 -1.40
N VAL A 51 -3.78 7.76 -2.72
CA VAL A 51 -2.42 7.76 -3.30
C VAL A 51 -1.55 8.85 -2.69
N PHE A 52 -2.10 10.04 -2.45
CA PHE A 52 -1.37 11.14 -1.80
C PHE A 52 -1.11 10.92 -0.30
N SER A 53 -1.90 10.11 0.38
CA SER A 53 -1.80 9.90 1.84
C SER A 53 -0.50 9.23 2.29
N TYR A 54 0.24 8.61 1.38
CA TYR A 54 1.56 8.02 1.67
C TYR A 54 2.70 9.05 1.67
N MET A 55 2.41 10.31 1.31
CA MET A 55 3.37 11.40 1.44
C MET A 55 3.61 11.70 2.92
N ILE A 56 4.85 11.58 3.35
CA ILE A 56 5.22 11.80 4.74
C ILE A 56 5.25 13.31 4.99
N ASP A 57 4.63 13.72 6.09
CA ASP A 57 4.64 15.11 6.54
C ASP A 57 6.03 15.50 7.04
N GLU A 58 6.75 16.26 6.23
CA GLU A 58 8.08 16.78 6.57
C GLU A 58 8.03 17.99 7.51
N SER A 59 6.86 18.53 7.82
CA SER A 59 6.72 19.66 8.73
C SER A 59 7.05 19.31 10.18
N HIS A 60 6.88 18.04 10.57
CA HIS A 60 7.29 17.51 11.87
C HIS A 60 8.75 17.05 11.85
N THR A 61 9.65 17.97 11.56
CA THR A 61 11.10 17.74 11.41
C THR A 61 11.74 17.00 12.58
N ALA A 62 11.22 17.19 13.80
CA ALA A 62 11.71 16.51 14.99
C ALA A 62 11.33 15.04 15.09
N GLN A 63 10.37 14.55 14.31
CA GLN A 63 9.85 13.20 14.44
C GLN A 63 9.87 12.38 13.14
N ASN A 64 9.72 13.05 11.98
CA ASN A 64 9.42 12.36 10.73
C ASN A 64 10.50 12.48 9.66
N THR A 65 11.43 13.43 9.76
CA THR A 65 12.48 13.61 8.74
C THR A 65 13.86 13.75 9.35
N PRO A 66 14.86 13.10 8.78
CA PRO A 66 16.25 13.23 9.24
C PRO A 66 16.93 14.50 8.74
N TRP A 67 16.35 15.21 7.75
CA TRP A 67 17.05 16.22 6.97
C TRP A 67 17.63 17.33 7.83
N LEU A 68 16.82 17.90 8.71
CA LEU A 68 17.26 18.98 9.58
C LEU A 68 18.04 18.45 10.80
N GLY A 69 17.51 17.41 11.45
CA GLY A 69 18.07 16.88 12.70
C GLY A 69 19.31 16.01 12.53
N ALA A 70 19.58 15.51 11.32
CA ALA A 70 20.78 14.75 10.97
C ALA A 70 21.83 15.60 10.25
N SER A 71 21.56 16.90 10.06
CA SER A 71 22.50 17.88 9.50
C SER A 71 23.14 18.71 10.63
N ASP A 72 24.00 19.65 10.25
CA ASP A 72 24.59 20.65 11.15
C ASP A 72 23.68 21.88 11.39
N GLU A 73 22.50 21.92 10.73
CA GLU A 73 21.56 23.05 10.83
C GLU A 73 20.80 23.08 12.16
N ALA A 74 20.55 21.92 12.77
CA ALA A 74 19.84 21.82 14.05
C ALA A 74 20.36 20.67 14.92
N CYS A 75 20.44 20.92 16.21
CA CYS A 75 20.67 19.91 17.23
C CYS A 75 19.43 19.77 18.10
N ILE A 76 18.97 18.56 18.28
CA ILE A 76 17.79 18.27 19.08
C ILE A 76 18.20 17.60 20.39
N THR A 77 17.59 18.04 21.48
CA THR A 77 17.91 17.57 22.83
C THR A 77 17.40 16.18 23.16
N TYR A 78 16.50 15.63 22.33
CA TYR A 78 15.95 14.27 22.52
C TYR A 78 16.91 13.22 21.93
N ILE A 79 17.67 12.57 22.80
CA ILE A 79 18.67 11.56 22.43
C ILE A 79 18.08 10.22 21.94
N ASP A 80 16.78 10.00 22.11
CA ASP A 80 16.03 8.79 21.77
C ASP A 80 15.35 8.85 20.39
N ARG A 81 15.62 9.89 19.61
CA ARG A 81 15.02 10.07 18.28
C ARG A 81 15.90 9.49 17.18
N GLY A 82 15.25 8.97 16.12
CA GLY A 82 15.93 8.25 15.04
C GLY A 82 17.10 8.99 14.39
N TYR A 83 16.98 10.32 14.18
CA TYR A 83 18.08 11.11 13.60
C TYR A 83 19.27 11.30 14.54
N CYS A 84 19.07 11.22 15.86
CA CYS A 84 20.19 11.21 16.80
C CYS A 84 21.07 9.96 16.63
N PHE A 85 20.48 8.81 16.28
CA PHE A 85 21.21 7.60 15.96
C PHE A 85 22.04 7.76 14.68
N MET A 86 21.57 8.58 13.72
CA MET A 86 22.36 8.91 12.53
C MET A 86 23.58 9.76 12.90
N ASN A 87 23.42 10.79 13.74
CA ASN A 87 24.48 11.70 14.11
C ASN A 87 25.58 11.04 14.96
N ASN A 88 25.24 10.08 15.82
CA ASN A 88 26.19 9.38 16.69
C ASN A 88 26.66 8.03 16.10
N GLY A 89 26.19 7.66 14.91
CA GLY A 89 26.56 6.42 14.24
C GLY A 89 25.99 5.14 14.87
N SER A 90 25.02 5.23 15.75
CA SER A 90 24.41 4.08 16.47
C SER A 90 23.30 3.37 15.67
N TRP A 91 23.35 3.42 14.35
CA TRP A 91 22.36 2.76 13.47
C TRP A 91 23.02 1.70 12.58
N SER A 92 22.24 0.75 12.14
CA SER A 92 22.69 -0.31 11.24
C SER A 92 21.54 -0.72 10.28
N ALA A 93 21.85 -1.58 9.32
CA ALA A 93 20.84 -2.16 8.44
C ALA A 93 19.76 -2.95 9.21
N ASP A 94 20.13 -3.57 10.33
CA ASP A 94 19.20 -4.33 11.19
C ASP A 94 18.43 -3.43 12.17
N ASN A 95 18.92 -2.23 12.42
CA ASN A 95 18.29 -1.23 13.27
C ASN A 95 18.29 0.15 12.60
N PRO A 96 17.56 0.33 11.50
CA PRO A 96 17.52 1.59 10.80
C PRO A 96 16.68 2.61 11.58
N PRO A 97 17.08 3.89 11.59
CA PRO A 97 16.37 4.94 12.31
C PRO A 97 14.99 5.25 11.73
N TYR A 98 14.75 4.88 10.46
CA TYR A 98 13.53 5.20 9.70
C TYR A 98 13.04 4.02 8.85
N VAL A 99 12.56 2.96 9.49
CA VAL A 99 12.04 1.77 8.80
C VAL A 99 10.77 2.04 7.99
N ALA A 100 9.97 3.00 8.44
CA ALA A 100 8.65 3.27 7.86
C ALA A 100 8.70 3.83 6.42
N PHE A 101 9.75 4.56 6.05
CA PHE A 101 9.86 5.20 4.73
C PHE A 101 9.87 4.19 3.58
N TRP A 102 10.65 3.12 3.68
CA TRP A 102 10.72 2.09 2.64
C TRP A 102 9.34 1.51 2.35
N ARG A 103 8.69 1.03 3.40
CA ARG A 103 7.38 0.41 3.29
C ARG A 103 6.31 1.39 2.81
N ALA A 104 6.24 2.58 3.39
CA ALA A 104 5.23 3.57 3.07
C ALA A 104 5.30 4.00 1.59
N TYR A 105 6.50 4.31 1.09
CA TYR A 105 6.65 4.77 -0.29
C TYR A 105 6.40 3.65 -1.31
N TYR A 106 6.81 2.41 -1.05
CA TYR A 106 6.45 1.29 -1.93
C TYR A 106 4.95 0.98 -1.91
N GLN A 107 4.27 1.17 -0.78
CA GLN A 107 2.81 1.12 -0.73
C GLN A 107 2.21 2.24 -1.60
N GLY A 108 2.69 3.46 -1.48
CA GLY A 108 2.25 4.59 -2.32
C GLY A 108 2.47 4.34 -3.83
N ILE A 109 3.61 3.76 -4.21
CA ILE A 109 3.90 3.36 -5.60
C ILE A 109 2.89 2.32 -6.08
N ARG A 110 2.61 1.30 -5.27
CA ARG A 110 1.61 0.28 -5.59
C ARG A 110 0.21 0.89 -5.78
N GLU A 111 -0.22 1.75 -4.86
CA GLU A 111 -1.52 2.41 -4.95
C GLU A 111 -1.63 3.31 -6.18
N ALA A 112 -0.56 4.02 -6.54
CA ALA A 112 -0.49 4.81 -7.76
C ALA A 112 -0.64 3.93 -9.02
N ASN A 113 0.02 2.77 -9.05
CA ASN A 113 -0.10 1.82 -10.15
C ASN A 113 -1.53 1.26 -10.27
N ILE A 114 -2.14 0.85 -9.15
CA ILE A 114 -3.53 0.38 -9.12
C ILE A 114 -4.46 1.46 -9.66
N PHE A 115 -4.29 2.71 -9.22
CA PHE A 115 -5.09 3.83 -9.69
C PHE A 115 -4.96 4.03 -11.19
N MET A 116 -3.74 4.11 -11.72
CA MET A 116 -3.49 4.34 -13.14
C MET A 116 -4.06 3.24 -14.05
N GLN A 117 -4.06 1.99 -13.58
CA GLN A 117 -4.62 0.85 -14.33
C GLN A 117 -6.16 0.82 -14.32
N ASN A 118 -6.81 1.46 -13.35
CA ASN A 118 -8.24 1.34 -13.17
C ASN A 118 -9.05 2.61 -13.44
N VAL A 119 -8.45 3.80 -13.40
CA VAL A 119 -9.18 5.08 -13.57
C VAL A 119 -9.94 5.18 -14.89
N ASP A 120 -9.46 4.55 -15.96
CA ASP A 120 -10.14 4.55 -17.26
C ASP A 120 -11.48 3.81 -17.22
N LYS A 121 -11.68 2.90 -16.29
CA LYS A 121 -12.92 2.14 -16.12
C LYS A 121 -14.07 2.98 -15.57
N CYS A 122 -13.79 4.16 -15.00
CA CYS A 122 -14.83 5.01 -14.42
C CYS A 122 -15.65 5.70 -15.52
N PRO A 123 -16.95 5.40 -15.64
CA PRO A 123 -17.81 5.98 -16.68
C PRO A 123 -18.19 7.44 -16.40
N GLU A 124 -18.16 7.88 -15.14
CA GLU A 124 -18.58 9.22 -14.73
C GLU A 124 -17.52 10.30 -14.94
N ILE A 125 -16.30 9.92 -15.37
CA ILE A 125 -15.16 10.82 -15.54
C ILE A 125 -14.87 10.98 -17.04
N ASN A 126 -14.76 12.22 -17.51
CA ASN A 126 -14.41 12.51 -18.89
C ASN A 126 -12.91 12.22 -19.18
N PHE A 127 -12.56 12.19 -20.46
CA PHE A 127 -11.21 11.83 -20.90
C PHE A 127 -10.13 12.78 -20.35
N GLU A 128 -10.37 14.07 -20.35
CA GLU A 128 -9.39 15.07 -19.88
C GLU A 128 -9.14 14.95 -18.38
N GLU A 129 -10.19 14.73 -17.62
CA GLU A 129 -10.08 14.53 -16.17
C GLU A 129 -9.36 13.20 -15.84
N LYS A 130 -9.64 12.12 -16.58
CA LYS A 130 -8.90 10.86 -16.45
C LYS A 130 -7.40 11.05 -16.72
N LEU A 131 -7.07 11.75 -17.79
CA LEU A 131 -5.68 12.04 -18.15
C LEU A 131 -4.98 12.85 -17.05
N ARG A 132 -5.66 13.89 -16.53
CA ARG A 132 -5.14 14.71 -15.44
C ARG A 132 -4.86 13.85 -14.20
N TRP A 133 -5.84 13.07 -13.74
CA TRP A 133 -5.69 12.23 -12.55
C TRP A 133 -4.64 11.14 -12.71
N LYS A 134 -4.50 10.56 -13.91
CA LYS A 134 -3.38 9.65 -14.22
C LYS A 134 -2.03 10.36 -14.10
N THR A 135 -1.95 11.59 -14.57
CA THR A 135 -0.71 12.38 -14.50
C THR A 135 -0.37 12.72 -13.05
N GLU A 136 -1.36 13.06 -12.24
CA GLU A 136 -1.20 13.29 -10.79
C GLU A 136 -0.69 12.01 -10.09
N ALA A 137 -1.30 10.87 -10.35
CA ALA A 137 -0.85 9.60 -9.77
C ALA A 137 0.57 9.21 -10.23
N ARG A 138 0.92 9.45 -11.50
CA ARG A 138 2.27 9.22 -12.03
C ARG A 138 3.28 10.14 -11.37
N PHE A 139 2.94 11.41 -11.17
CA PHE A 139 3.77 12.35 -10.44
C PHE A 139 4.04 11.87 -9.01
N MET A 140 3.01 11.43 -8.28
CA MET A 140 3.17 10.89 -6.93
C MET A 140 4.04 9.64 -6.90
N ARG A 141 3.89 8.74 -7.86
CA ARG A 141 4.78 7.58 -8.00
C ARG A 141 6.25 7.99 -8.17
N THR A 142 6.50 8.96 -9.03
CA THR A 142 7.86 9.49 -9.26
C THR A 142 8.41 10.16 -8.00
N TYR A 143 7.58 10.93 -7.31
CA TYR A 143 7.93 11.54 -6.02
C TYR A 143 8.36 10.48 -5.00
N TYR A 144 7.60 9.39 -4.85
CA TYR A 144 7.94 8.30 -3.93
C TYR A 144 9.26 7.62 -4.29
N TYR A 145 9.53 7.39 -5.57
CA TYR A 145 10.85 6.90 -6.00
C TYR A 145 11.97 7.88 -5.68
N ALA A 146 11.78 9.16 -5.94
CA ALA A 146 12.77 10.18 -5.64
C ALA A 146 13.10 10.23 -4.14
N MET A 147 12.09 10.12 -3.28
CA MET A 147 12.28 10.08 -1.83
C MET A 147 12.98 8.80 -1.36
N LEU A 148 12.65 7.63 -1.95
CA LEU A 148 13.37 6.38 -1.69
C LEU A 148 14.84 6.49 -2.11
N MET A 149 15.12 7.04 -3.30
CA MET A 149 16.48 7.21 -3.80
C MET A 149 17.29 8.18 -2.94
N ARG A 150 16.66 9.25 -2.46
CA ARG A 150 17.28 10.23 -1.56
C ARG A 150 17.78 9.59 -0.27
N MET A 151 17.03 8.58 0.27
CA MET A 151 17.36 7.92 1.54
C MET A 151 18.22 6.67 1.39
N TYR A 152 17.99 5.88 0.35
CA TYR A 152 18.53 4.53 0.25
C TYR A 152 19.43 4.32 -0.97
N GLY A 153 19.65 5.35 -1.79
CA GLY A 153 20.35 5.22 -3.07
C GLY A 153 19.52 4.46 -4.11
N PRO A 154 20.13 3.67 -4.99
CA PRO A 154 19.42 2.90 -5.99
C PRO A 154 18.36 1.99 -5.37
N VAL A 155 17.19 1.90 -6.02
CA VAL A 155 16.00 1.20 -5.51
C VAL A 155 15.49 0.17 -6.50
N VAL A 156 14.54 -0.65 -6.09
CA VAL A 156 13.86 -1.59 -6.98
C VAL A 156 12.82 -0.83 -7.80
N LEU A 157 13.00 -0.74 -9.10
CA LEU A 157 12.00 -0.18 -10.01
C LEU A 157 10.94 -1.22 -10.34
N VAL A 158 9.71 -0.94 -9.95
CA VAL A 158 8.55 -1.83 -10.17
C VAL A 158 7.91 -1.57 -11.54
N GLY A 159 8.10 -0.36 -12.10
CA GLY A 159 7.44 0.06 -13.33
C GLY A 159 5.93 0.20 -13.16
N ASP A 160 5.17 -0.22 -14.16
CA ASP A 160 3.69 -0.20 -14.12
C ASP A 160 3.09 -1.52 -13.60
N GLU A 161 3.92 -2.47 -13.18
CA GLU A 161 3.47 -3.76 -12.69
C GLU A 161 2.89 -3.65 -11.27
N LEU A 162 1.90 -4.49 -10.99
CA LEU A 162 1.43 -4.72 -9.63
C LEU A 162 2.24 -5.88 -9.06
N ILE A 163 3.12 -5.59 -8.13
CA ILE A 163 3.80 -6.65 -7.37
C ILE A 163 2.74 -7.37 -6.55
N ASP A 164 2.56 -8.66 -6.79
CA ASP A 164 1.80 -9.51 -5.90
C ASP A 164 2.66 -9.80 -4.66
N ILE A 165 2.26 -9.23 -3.52
CA ILE A 165 2.95 -9.41 -2.23
C ILE A 165 2.91 -10.88 -1.77
N ALA A 166 1.96 -11.67 -2.30
CA ALA A 166 1.83 -13.10 -2.01
C ALA A 166 2.73 -13.97 -2.90
N SER A 167 3.27 -13.43 -3.99
CA SER A 167 4.17 -14.19 -4.86
C SER A 167 5.55 -14.33 -4.21
N SER A 168 6.14 -15.52 -4.38
CA SER A 168 7.50 -15.80 -3.94
C SER A 168 8.60 -15.01 -4.68
N ASP A 169 8.22 -14.23 -5.68
CA ASP A 169 9.11 -13.45 -6.56
C ASP A 169 9.35 -12.02 -6.03
N LEU A 170 9.51 -11.89 -4.73
CA LEU A 170 9.94 -10.64 -4.09
C LEU A 170 11.44 -10.37 -4.25
N GLY A 171 12.16 -11.23 -4.95
CA GLY A 171 13.60 -11.18 -5.14
C GLY A 171 14.08 -10.29 -6.28
N LYS A 172 13.35 -9.24 -6.65
CA LYS A 172 13.88 -8.24 -7.60
C LYS A 172 15.09 -7.55 -6.97
N GLU A 173 16.20 -7.58 -7.67
CA GLU A 173 17.40 -6.84 -7.29
C GLU A 173 17.16 -5.32 -7.41
N ARG A 174 17.96 -4.54 -6.70
CA ARG A 174 17.95 -3.08 -6.89
C ARG A 174 18.43 -2.74 -8.29
N SER A 175 17.76 -1.82 -8.93
CA SER A 175 18.19 -1.26 -10.21
C SER A 175 19.49 -0.48 -10.04
N THR A 176 20.23 -0.31 -11.14
CA THR A 176 21.41 0.55 -11.13
C THR A 176 21.04 2.03 -10.97
N TRP A 177 22.01 2.86 -10.59
CA TRP A 177 21.76 4.30 -10.47
C TRP A 177 21.33 4.92 -11.82
N GLU A 178 21.92 4.47 -12.92
CA GLU A 178 21.59 4.92 -14.26
C GLU A 178 20.15 4.58 -14.67
N GLU A 179 19.66 3.39 -14.27
CA GLU A 179 18.27 2.97 -14.53
C GLU A 179 17.25 3.76 -13.69
N CYS A 180 17.67 4.25 -12.52
CA CYS A 180 16.81 5.02 -11.65
C CYS A 180 16.66 6.49 -12.08
N MET A 181 17.60 7.02 -12.88
CA MET A 181 17.65 8.42 -13.31
C MET A 181 17.03 8.63 -14.68
#